data_b92fb4c1476dcbb72caa3dcaee0bd12c
#
_entry.id   b92fb4c1476dcbb72caa3dcaee0bd12c
#
_cell.length_a   1.000
_cell.length_b   1.000
_cell.length_c   1.000
_cell.angle_alpha   90.00
_cell.angle_beta   90.00
_cell.angle_gamma   90.00
#
_symmetry.space_group_name_H-M   'P 1'
#
loop_
_entity.id
_entity.type
_entity.pdbx_description
1 polymer ?
#
loop_
_entity_poly.entity_id
_entity_poly.type
_entity_poly.pdbx_seq_one_letter_code
_entity_poly.pdbx_strand_id
1 'polypeptide(L)'
;AEAITLSGQVSIRWIENKMNDFLNKILKTEKEDYVIASDTDSIYLNLGPLVDVIYKDKEKDSESIVSFIDTICEKTLEPFIDQSYRELAEYVNAYDQKMFMKRENIADRGIWTAKKRYILNVWNSEGVQYHEPKLKMMGIEAVKSSTPAPCREMIKDALKLMMNGTEDDVIKFIENSRKEFRKLPPEEIAFPRSVSDVTKYKSSNMIYMKGTPIHVRGALLFNHYI
;
A
#
# COMPACT_ATOMS: atom_id res chain seq x y z
N ALA A 1 -2.93 26.46 -2.73
CA ALA A 1 -2.53 25.06 -3.01
C ALA A 1 -1.05 24.84 -2.70
N GLU A 2 -0.14 25.68 -3.19
CA GLU A 2 1.32 25.53 -3.02
C GLU A 2 1.75 25.52 -1.54
N ALA A 3 1.28 26.45 -0.73
CA ALA A 3 1.61 26.53 0.69
C ALA A 3 1.24 25.24 1.45
N ILE A 4 0.09 24.66 1.18
CA ILE A 4 -0.35 23.40 1.81
C ILE A 4 0.59 22.25 1.42
N THR A 5 0.96 22.16 0.14
CA THR A 5 1.87 21.12 -0.35
C THR A 5 3.27 21.26 0.25
N LEU A 6 3.79 22.48 0.32
CA LEU A 6 5.11 22.75 0.92
C LEU A 6 5.11 22.49 2.43
N SER A 7 4.06 22.89 3.16
CA SER A 7 3.91 22.58 4.58
C SER A 7 3.90 21.07 4.83
N GLY A 8 3.17 20.31 4.00
CA GLY A 8 3.18 18.85 4.08
C GLY A 8 4.56 18.25 3.84
N GLN A 9 5.30 18.76 2.85
CA GLN A 9 6.68 18.31 2.59
C GLN A 9 7.63 18.62 3.74
N VAL A 10 7.52 19.79 4.35
CA VAL A 10 8.32 20.14 5.53
C VAL A 10 7.99 19.21 6.69
N SER A 11 6.71 19.00 6.97
CA SER A 11 6.27 18.16 8.09
C SER A 11 6.72 16.71 7.96
N ILE A 12 6.59 16.11 6.76
CA ILE A 12 6.99 14.70 6.57
C ILE A 12 8.52 14.53 6.64
N ARG A 13 9.31 15.45 6.08
CA ARG A 13 10.77 15.42 6.18
C ARG A 13 11.27 15.68 7.60
N TRP A 14 10.60 16.56 8.32
CA TRP A 14 10.92 16.81 9.73
C TRP A 14 10.80 15.53 10.55
N ILE A 15 9.66 14.86 10.46
CA ILE A 15 9.44 13.66 11.26
C ILE A 15 10.31 12.48 10.81
N GLU A 16 10.61 12.35 9.51
CA GLU A 16 11.54 11.37 8.96
C GLU A 16 12.93 11.52 9.60
N ASN A 17 13.50 12.73 9.61
CA ASN A 17 14.79 13.01 10.23
C ASN A 17 14.77 12.76 11.74
N LYS A 18 13.77 13.27 12.46
CA LYS A 18 13.62 13.09 13.90
C LYS A 18 13.50 11.61 14.27
N MET A 19 12.77 10.82 13.49
CA MET A 19 12.59 9.40 13.75
C MET A 19 13.87 8.60 13.50
N ASN A 20 14.61 8.91 12.43
CA ASN A 20 15.90 8.30 12.18
C ASN A 20 16.90 8.61 13.30
N ASP A 21 17.01 9.87 13.73
CA ASP A 21 17.87 10.26 14.84
C ASP A 21 17.51 9.54 16.14
N PHE A 22 16.21 9.44 16.43
CA PHE A 22 15.70 8.78 17.63
C PHE A 22 16.03 7.28 17.64
N LEU A 23 15.77 6.58 16.52
CA LEU A 23 16.06 5.14 16.42
C LEU A 23 17.55 4.85 16.43
N ASN A 24 18.37 5.67 15.75
CA ASN A 24 19.84 5.55 15.84
C ASN A 24 20.34 5.68 17.27
N LYS A 25 19.79 6.62 18.04
CA LYS A 25 20.14 6.80 19.45
C LYS A 25 19.77 5.59 20.30
N ILE A 26 18.57 5.03 20.14
CA ILE A 26 18.09 3.87 20.91
C ILE A 26 18.88 2.62 20.56
N LEU A 27 19.08 2.36 19.28
CA LEU A 27 19.74 1.16 18.77
C LEU A 27 21.28 1.27 18.80
N LYS A 28 21.82 2.43 19.18
CA LYS A 28 23.25 2.72 19.19
C LYS A 28 23.92 2.49 17.83
N THR A 29 23.23 2.90 16.77
CA THR A 29 23.71 2.91 15.39
C THR A 29 24.05 4.33 14.97
N GLU A 30 24.77 4.48 13.87
CA GLU A 30 25.15 5.78 13.32
C GLU A 30 24.67 5.89 11.88
N LYS A 31 23.80 6.89 11.61
CA LYS A 31 23.32 7.23 10.27
C LYS A 31 22.59 6.09 9.52
N GLU A 32 22.02 5.16 10.27
CA GLU A 32 21.12 4.16 9.67
C GLU A 32 19.79 4.82 9.30
N ASP A 33 19.24 4.42 8.17
CA ASP A 33 17.97 4.89 7.67
C ASP A 33 16.86 3.90 8.03
N TYR A 34 16.13 4.20 9.10
CA TYR A 34 14.99 3.40 9.59
C TYR A 34 13.67 3.78 8.92
N VAL A 35 13.57 4.98 8.36
CA VAL A 35 12.43 5.42 7.57
C VAL A 35 12.62 5.00 6.13
N ILE A 36 12.21 3.79 5.79
CA ILE A 36 12.45 3.17 4.49
C ILE A 36 11.59 3.72 3.35
N ALA A 37 10.47 4.36 3.68
CA ALA A 37 9.60 5.02 2.72
C ALA A 37 8.73 6.07 3.42
N SER A 38 8.26 7.06 2.67
CA SER A 38 7.23 8.02 3.10
C SER A 38 6.27 8.32 1.96
N ASP A 39 5.01 8.60 2.29
CA ASP A 39 4.01 9.01 1.29
C ASP A 39 3.06 10.04 1.89
N THR A 40 3.16 11.26 1.43
CA THR A 40 2.30 12.42 1.75
C THR A 40 2.26 12.74 3.25
N ASP A 41 1.61 11.91 4.05
CA ASP A 41 1.34 12.06 5.49
C ASP A 41 1.66 10.80 6.30
N SER A 42 2.32 9.83 5.71
CA SER A 42 2.72 8.58 6.37
C SER A 42 4.21 8.27 6.20
N ILE A 43 4.79 7.61 7.20
CA ILE A 43 6.14 7.06 7.17
C ILE A 43 6.10 5.55 7.38
N TYR A 44 7.06 4.84 6.81
CA TYR A 44 7.24 3.39 6.96
C TYR A 44 8.56 3.13 7.67
N LEU A 45 8.48 2.55 8.86
CA LEU A 45 9.63 2.28 9.71
C LEU A 45 10.07 0.82 9.61
N ASN A 46 11.36 0.61 9.41
CA ASN A 46 11.97 -0.70 9.60
C ASN A 46 12.35 -0.89 11.08
N LEU A 47 11.51 -1.58 11.83
CA LEU A 47 11.76 -1.93 13.23
C LEU A 47 12.36 -3.33 13.40
N GLY A 48 12.75 -4.02 12.31
CA GLY A 48 13.42 -5.32 12.35
C GLY A 48 14.65 -5.33 13.26
N PRO A 49 15.58 -4.38 13.14
CA PRO A 49 16.73 -4.30 14.04
C PRO A 49 16.38 -4.16 15.53
N LEU A 50 15.29 -3.46 15.87
CA LEU A 50 14.79 -3.36 17.25
C LEU A 50 14.28 -4.71 17.74
N VAL A 51 13.50 -5.42 16.91
CA VAL A 51 13.03 -6.78 17.22
C VAL A 51 14.19 -7.73 17.41
N ASP A 52 15.20 -7.68 16.55
CA ASP A 52 16.39 -8.54 16.65
C ASP A 52 17.18 -8.33 17.93
N VAL A 53 17.32 -7.09 18.40
CA VAL A 53 17.98 -6.77 19.66
C VAL A 53 17.22 -7.34 20.86
N ILE A 54 15.89 -7.23 20.86
CA ILE A 54 15.06 -7.60 22.02
C ILE A 54 14.77 -9.11 22.09
N TYR A 55 14.64 -9.74 20.92
CA TYR A 55 14.31 -11.17 20.80
C TYR A 55 15.51 -12.04 20.43
N LYS A 56 16.75 -11.55 20.63
CA LYS A 56 18.00 -12.22 20.24
C LYS A 56 18.09 -13.68 20.67
N ASP A 57 17.61 -13.99 21.87
CA ASP A 57 17.71 -15.30 22.51
C ASP A 57 16.33 -15.90 22.83
N LYS A 58 15.26 -15.37 22.24
CA LYS A 58 13.88 -15.80 22.50
C LYS A 58 13.26 -16.39 21.25
N GLU A 59 12.33 -17.30 21.45
CA GLU A 59 11.48 -17.82 20.36
C GLU A 59 10.68 -16.66 19.75
N LYS A 60 10.77 -16.51 18.43
CA LYS A 60 10.15 -15.41 17.68
C LYS A 60 8.74 -15.79 17.26
N ASP A 61 7.79 -15.74 18.17
CA ASP A 61 6.38 -15.83 17.86
C ASP A 61 5.88 -14.51 17.27
N SER A 62 5.25 -14.59 16.10
CA SER A 62 4.77 -13.39 15.36
C SER A 62 3.76 -12.57 16.16
N GLU A 63 2.86 -13.22 16.90
CA GLU A 63 1.82 -12.54 17.69
C GLU A 63 2.44 -11.73 18.83
N SER A 64 3.40 -12.30 19.53
CA SER A 64 4.14 -11.63 20.61
C SER A 64 4.96 -10.44 20.09
N ILE A 65 5.62 -10.58 18.91
CA ILE A 65 6.37 -9.50 18.29
C ILE A 65 5.45 -8.36 17.89
N VAL A 66 4.31 -8.67 17.27
CA VAL A 66 3.35 -7.66 16.84
C VAL A 66 2.76 -6.91 18.02
N SER A 67 2.38 -7.61 19.10
CA SER A 67 1.90 -7.00 20.36
C SER A 67 2.96 -6.10 21.00
N PHE A 68 4.22 -6.53 20.99
CA PHE A 68 5.33 -5.71 21.47
C PHE A 68 5.50 -4.43 20.65
N ILE A 69 5.53 -4.54 19.31
CA ILE A 69 5.65 -3.38 18.42
C ILE A 69 4.46 -2.43 18.59
N ASP A 70 3.23 -2.97 18.70
CA ASP A 70 2.04 -2.16 18.98
C ASP A 70 2.19 -1.33 20.26
N THR A 71 2.67 -1.97 21.33
CA THR A 71 2.96 -1.30 22.60
C THR A 71 4.05 -0.22 22.47
N ILE A 72 5.12 -0.49 21.74
CA ILE A 72 6.19 0.49 21.48
C ILE A 72 5.66 1.68 20.65
N CYS A 73 4.86 1.42 19.64
CA CYS A 73 4.23 2.49 18.86
C CYS A 73 3.41 3.41 19.76
N GLU A 74 2.50 2.85 20.55
CA GLU A 74 1.58 3.60 21.40
C GLU A 74 2.32 4.36 22.53
N LYS A 75 3.25 3.68 23.22
CA LYS A 75 3.87 4.24 24.43
C LYS A 75 5.14 5.04 24.19
N THR A 76 5.77 4.88 23.05
CA THR A 76 7.08 5.48 22.79
C THR A 76 7.12 6.30 21.49
N LEU A 77 6.71 5.70 20.36
CA LEU A 77 6.87 6.38 19.08
C LEU A 77 5.83 7.47 18.86
N GLU A 78 4.56 7.22 19.15
CA GLU A 78 3.50 8.23 19.01
C GLU A 78 3.72 9.46 19.92
N PRO A 79 4.07 9.31 21.21
CA PRO A 79 4.44 10.45 22.06
C PRO A 79 5.67 11.21 21.56
N PHE A 80 6.67 10.50 21.04
CA PHE A 80 7.86 11.13 20.45
C PHE A 80 7.49 11.93 19.19
N ILE A 81 6.62 11.40 18.34
CA ILE A 81 6.12 12.09 17.14
C ILE A 81 5.35 13.35 17.53
N ASP A 82 4.46 13.26 18.53
CA ASP A 82 3.70 14.44 19.01
C ASP A 82 4.65 15.54 19.52
N GLN A 83 5.65 15.17 20.34
CA GLN A 83 6.66 16.10 20.81
C GLN A 83 7.47 16.71 19.66
N SER A 84 7.85 15.91 18.68
CA SER A 84 8.59 16.39 17.50
C SER A 84 7.78 17.38 16.66
N TYR A 85 6.47 17.18 16.54
CA TYR A 85 5.60 18.15 15.86
C TYR A 85 5.35 19.41 16.69
N ARG A 86 5.39 19.35 18.03
CA ARG A 86 5.40 20.57 18.87
C ARG A 86 6.66 21.40 18.63
N GLU A 87 7.81 20.76 18.55
CA GLU A 87 9.07 21.44 18.22
C GLU A 87 9.02 22.07 16.80
N LEU A 88 8.42 21.39 15.83
CA LEU A 88 8.21 21.97 14.51
C LEU A 88 7.28 23.20 14.56
N ALA A 89 6.16 23.09 15.28
CA ALA A 89 5.21 24.19 15.42
C ALA A 89 5.86 25.44 16.06
N GLU A 90 6.69 25.26 17.08
CA GLU A 90 7.49 26.33 17.69
C GLU A 90 8.50 26.91 16.69
N TYR A 91 9.23 26.05 15.96
CA TYR A 91 10.23 26.47 14.97
C TYR A 91 9.64 27.31 13.85
N VAL A 92 8.44 26.96 13.35
CA VAL A 92 7.76 27.72 12.29
C VAL A 92 6.83 28.81 12.83
N ASN A 93 6.83 29.05 14.15
CA ASN A 93 5.96 30.00 14.84
C ASN A 93 4.47 29.78 14.50
N ALA A 94 4.03 28.55 14.51
CA ALA A 94 2.63 28.17 14.27
C ALA A 94 1.75 28.59 15.45
N TYR A 95 0.52 29.01 15.17
CA TYR A 95 -0.45 29.39 16.19
C TYR A 95 -0.82 28.21 17.11
N ASP A 96 -0.90 27.01 16.55
CA ASP A 96 -1.28 25.79 17.25
C ASP A 96 -0.71 24.55 16.56
N GLN A 97 -0.42 23.48 17.35
CA GLN A 97 0.01 22.18 16.85
C GLN A 97 -1.21 21.29 16.59
N LYS A 98 -1.42 20.88 15.33
CA LYS A 98 -2.54 20.04 14.89
C LYS A 98 -2.13 18.80 14.11
N MET A 99 -0.83 18.49 14.06
CA MET A 99 -0.32 17.34 13.35
C MET A 99 -0.32 16.11 14.27
N PHE A 100 -0.95 15.03 13.83
CA PHE A 100 -0.99 13.76 14.55
C PHE A 100 -0.59 12.62 13.62
N MET A 101 0.22 11.70 14.10
CA MET A 101 0.45 10.41 13.48
C MET A 101 0.14 9.31 14.48
N LYS A 102 -0.54 8.28 13.99
CA LYS A 102 -0.81 7.05 14.73
C LYS A 102 -0.34 5.86 13.93
N ARG A 103 -0.02 4.77 14.63
CA ARG A 103 0.29 3.52 13.99
C ARG A 103 -0.96 2.99 13.26
N GLU A 104 -0.85 2.81 11.96
CA GLU A 104 -1.91 2.27 11.10
C GLU A 104 -1.76 0.76 10.93
N ASN A 105 -0.59 0.32 10.47
CA ASN A 105 -0.34 -1.10 10.21
C ASN A 105 0.97 -1.58 10.81
N ILE A 106 1.00 -2.86 11.24
CA ILE A 106 2.21 -3.61 11.54
C ILE A 106 2.27 -4.76 10.56
N ALA A 107 3.38 -4.85 9.83
CA ALA A 107 3.64 -5.86 8.83
C ALA A 107 5.02 -6.50 9.07
N ASP A 108 5.17 -7.79 8.79
CA ASP A 108 6.46 -8.49 8.87
C ASP A 108 7.27 -8.33 7.59
N ARG A 109 6.61 -8.08 6.46
CA ARG A 109 7.23 -7.93 5.14
C ARG A 109 6.53 -6.86 4.33
N GLY A 110 7.32 -6.17 3.50
CA GLY A 110 6.82 -5.18 2.56
C GLY A 110 7.65 -5.14 1.28
N ILE A 111 6.99 -4.86 0.16
CA ILE A 111 7.62 -4.68 -1.15
C ILE A 111 7.12 -3.36 -1.73
N TRP A 112 8.03 -2.43 -2.01
CA TRP A 112 7.75 -1.19 -2.72
C TRP A 112 8.28 -1.29 -4.14
N THR A 113 7.38 -1.33 -5.12
CA THR A 113 7.74 -1.46 -6.55
C THR A 113 7.94 -0.10 -7.21
N ALA A 114 7.27 0.93 -6.73
CA ALA A 114 7.39 2.31 -7.18
C ALA A 114 6.70 3.25 -6.19
N LYS A 115 6.79 4.55 -6.41
CA LYS A 115 6.03 5.56 -5.65
C LYS A 115 4.52 5.23 -5.70
N LYS A 116 3.87 5.19 -4.53
CA LYS A 116 2.45 4.82 -4.36
C LYS A 116 2.08 3.41 -4.86
N ARG A 117 3.04 2.52 -4.93
CA ARG A 117 2.84 1.12 -5.35
C ARG A 117 3.58 0.19 -4.40
N TYR A 118 2.86 -0.41 -3.48
CA TYR A 118 3.44 -1.30 -2.47
C TYR A 118 2.51 -2.43 -2.07
N ILE A 119 3.08 -3.44 -1.47
CA ILE A 119 2.41 -4.59 -0.89
C ILE A 119 2.96 -4.80 0.53
N LEU A 120 2.09 -4.95 1.52
CA LEU A 120 2.44 -5.25 2.90
C LEU A 120 1.76 -6.55 3.34
N ASN A 121 2.48 -7.39 4.09
CA ASN A 121 1.93 -8.55 4.77
C ASN A 121 1.56 -8.15 6.20
N VAL A 122 0.32 -7.71 6.39
CA VAL A 122 -0.14 -7.03 7.59
C VAL A 122 -0.65 -8.01 8.65
N TRP A 123 -0.08 -7.93 9.85
CA TRP A 123 -0.50 -8.68 11.04
C TRP A 123 -1.42 -7.89 11.96
N ASN A 124 -1.31 -6.56 11.98
CA ASN A 124 -2.19 -5.70 12.77
C ASN A 124 -2.55 -4.45 11.96
N SER A 125 -3.81 -4.09 11.94
CA SER A 125 -4.31 -2.87 11.30
C SER A 125 -5.20 -2.12 12.27
N GLU A 126 -4.84 -0.87 12.59
CA GLU A 126 -5.57 0.03 13.47
C GLU A 126 -5.97 -0.60 14.83
N GLY A 127 -5.09 -1.43 15.41
CA GLY A 127 -5.32 -2.13 16.68
C GLY A 127 -5.99 -3.50 16.54
N VAL A 128 -6.44 -3.88 15.35
CA VAL A 128 -7.02 -5.20 15.11
C VAL A 128 -5.91 -6.20 14.77
N GLN A 129 -5.65 -7.13 15.68
CA GLN A 129 -4.71 -8.24 15.49
C GLN A 129 -5.32 -9.31 14.59
N TYR A 130 -4.56 -9.79 13.60
CA TYR A 130 -4.95 -10.91 12.74
C TYR A 130 -4.25 -12.19 13.18
N HIS A 131 -4.94 -13.33 13.12
CA HIS A 131 -4.35 -14.65 13.33
C HIS A 131 -3.48 -15.07 12.15
N GLU A 132 -3.85 -14.67 10.95
CA GLU A 132 -3.07 -14.86 9.73
C GLU A 132 -2.89 -13.51 9.05
N PRO A 133 -1.71 -13.23 8.48
CA PRO A 133 -1.45 -11.94 7.87
C PRO A 133 -2.33 -11.70 6.65
N LYS A 134 -2.74 -10.46 6.45
CA LYS A 134 -3.51 -10.02 5.29
C LYS A 134 -2.68 -9.15 4.37
N LEU A 135 -2.78 -9.38 3.07
CA LEU A 135 -2.12 -8.51 2.09
C LEU A 135 -2.84 -7.17 1.98
N LYS A 136 -2.13 -6.07 2.31
CA LYS A 136 -2.51 -4.70 1.97
C LYS A 136 -1.77 -4.30 0.70
N MET A 137 -2.51 -3.92 -0.33
CA MET A 137 -1.94 -3.54 -1.63
C MET A 137 -2.37 -2.13 -2.02
N MET A 138 -1.41 -1.33 -2.49
CA MET A 138 -1.67 0.02 -2.99
C MET A 138 -1.12 0.16 -4.41
N GLY A 139 -1.94 0.69 -5.32
CA GLY A 139 -1.53 1.01 -6.70
C GLY A 139 -1.15 -0.19 -7.60
N ILE A 140 -1.26 -1.42 -7.09
CA ILE A 140 -0.95 -2.65 -7.81
C ILE A 140 -2.14 -3.05 -8.71
N GLU A 141 -1.85 -3.72 -9.82
CA GLU A 141 -2.86 -4.16 -10.80
C GLU A 141 -3.91 -5.08 -10.19
N ALA A 142 -3.57 -5.83 -9.14
CA ALA A 142 -4.47 -6.71 -8.40
C ALA A 142 -5.67 -5.99 -7.74
N VAL A 143 -5.59 -4.68 -7.51
CA VAL A 143 -6.68 -3.88 -6.90
C VAL A 143 -7.37 -2.94 -7.88
N LYS A 144 -6.91 -2.87 -9.13
CA LYS A 144 -7.50 -1.98 -10.15
C LYS A 144 -8.70 -2.64 -10.80
N SER A 145 -9.83 -1.93 -10.83
CA SER A 145 -11.06 -2.40 -11.51
C SER A 145 -10.88 -2.59 -13.03
N SER A 146 -9.92 -1.90 -13.63
CA SER A 146 -9.59 -2.05 -15.05
C SER A 146 -8.80 -3.32 -15.40
N THR A 147 -8.29 -4.06 -14.39
CA THR A 147 -7.61 -5.34 -14.59
C THR A 147 -8.66 -6.46 -14.60
N PRO A 148 -8.63 -7.41 -15.55
CA PRO A 148 -9.55 -8.55 -15.57
C PRO A 148 -9.53 -9.35 -14.27
N ALA A 149 -10.69 -9.85 -13.84
CA ALA A 149 -10.82 -10.55 -12.56
C ALA A 149 -9.86 -11.74 -12.39
N PRO A 150 -9.71 -12.65 -13.38
CA PRO A 150 -8.74 -13.74 -13.25
C PRO A 150 -7.30 -13.25 -13.09
N CYS A 151 -6.91 -12.16 -13.77
CA CYS A 151 -5.58 -11.58 -13.63
C CYS A 151 -5.37 -11.00 -12.22
N ARG A 152 -6.39 -10.36 -11.64
CA ARG A 152 -6.31 -9.85 -10.27
C ARG A 152 -6.08 -10.96 -9.25
N GLU A 153 -6.82 -12.04 -9.36
CA GLU A 153 -6.67 -13.18 -8.44
C GLU A 153 -5.30 -13.87 -8.62
N MET A 154 -4.85 -14.10 -9.86
CA MET A 154 -3.52 -14.66 -10.12
C MET A 154 -2.41 -13.78 -9.53
N ILE A 155 -2.52 -12.44 -9.63
CA ILE A 155 -1.53 -11.53 -9.05
C ILE A 155 -1.57 -11.62 -7.51
N LYS A 156 -2.74 -11.67 -6.89
CA LYS A 156 -2.87 -11.79 -5.43
C LYS A 156 -2.26 -13.10 -4.93
N ASP A 157 -2.53 -14.20 -5.60
CA ASP A 157 -2.01 -15.51 -5.20
C ASP A 157 -0.49 -15.59 -5.40
N ALA A 158 0.03 -15.04 -6.49
CA ALA A 158 1.47 -14.90 -6.69
C ALA A 158 2.12 -14.08 -5.56
N LEU A 159 1.51 -12.95 -5.18
CA LEU A 159 2.01 -12.10 -4.10
C LEU A 159 1.98 -12.80 -2.72
N LYS A 160 0.95 -13.60 -2.44
CA LYS A 160 0.93 -14.44 -1.22
C LYS A 160 2.08 -15.43 -1.19
N LEU A 161 2.36 -16.07 -2.32
CA LEU A 161 3.49 -16.99 -2.44
C LEU A 161 4.83 -16.28 -2.31
N MET A 162 4.99 -15.08 -2.91
CA MET A 162 6.21 -14.28 -2.76
C MET A 162 6.46 -13.85 -1.31
N MET A 163 5.41 -13.62 -0.53
CA MET A 163 5.53 -13.24 0.87
C MET A 163 5.82 -14.42 1.81
N ASN A 164 5.31 -15.62 1.50
CA ASN A 164 5.30 -16.73 2.46
C ASN A 164 5.92 -18.03 1.92
N GLY A 165 6.15 -18.15 0.62
CA GLY A 165 6.68 -19.32 -0.05
C GLY A 165 8.14 -19.19 -0.49
N THR A 166 8.57 -20.16 -1.27
CA THR A 166 9.90 -20.22 -1.88
C THR A 166 9.87 -19.70 -3.33
N GLU A 167 11.05 -19.41 -3.89
CA GLU A 167 11.18 -19.06 -5.31
C GLU A 167 10.64 -20.15 -6.24
N ASP A 168 10.91 -21.42 -5.92
CA ASP A 168 10.40 -22.57 -6.68
C ASP A 168 8.87 -22.64 -6.69
N ASP A 169 8.21 -22.29 -5.58
CA ASP A 169 6.75 -22.26 -5.49
C ASP A 169 6.17 -21.17 -6.41
N VAL A 170 6.82 -20.01 -6.45
CA VAL A 170 6.42 -18.91 -7.33
C VAL A 170 6.60 -19.28 -8.79
N ILE A 171 7.73 -19.90 -9.17
CA ILE A 171 8.00 -20.36 -10.54
C ILE A 171 6.93 -21.36 -10.98
N LYS A 172 6.68 -22.41 -10.18
CA LYS A 172 5.65 -23.42 -10.47
C LYS A 172 4.26 -22.81 -10.59
N PHE A 173 3.93 -21.87 -9.72
CA PHE A 173 2.66 -21.15 -9.79
C PHE A 173 2.52 -20.36 -11.10
N ILE A 174 3.55 -19.63 -11.52
CA ILE A 174 3.53 -18.86 -12.78
C ILE A 174 3.36 -19.79 -13.98
N GLU A 175 4.07 -20.92 -14.02
CA GLU A 175 3.95 -21.88 -15.12
C GLU A 175 2.55 -22.48 -15.21
N ASN A 176 1.95 -22.85 -14.08
CA ASN A 176 0.59 -23.38 -14.02
C ASN A 176 -0.43 -22.30 -14.40
N SER A 177 -0.30 -21.11 -13.85
CA SER A 177 -1.17 -19.98 -14.17
C SER A 177 -1.18 -19.64 -15.66
N ARG A 178 -0.02 -19.70 -16.35
CA ARG A 178 0.07 -19.52 -17.80
C ARG A 178 -0.72 -20.57 -18.59
N LYS A 179 -0.74 -21.82 -18.11
CA LYS A 179 -1.50 -22.90 -18.75
C LYS A 179 -3.00 -22.69 -18.55
N GLU A 180 -3.42 -22.36 -17.33
CA GLU A 180 -4.84 -22.11 -17.02
C GLU A 180 -5.37 -20.86 -17.71
N PHE A 181 -4.60 -19.78 -17.71
CA PHE A 181 -4.98 -18.53 -18.38
C PHE A 181 -5.31 -18.71 -19.87
N ARG A 182 -4.59 -19.61 -20.59
CA ARG A 182 -4.86 -19.90 -22.00
C ARG A 182 -6.17 -20.64 -22.25
N LYS A 183 -6.79 -21.21 -21.23
CA LYS A 183 -8.08 -21.92 -21.31
C LYS A 183 -9.27 -21.00 -21.05
N LEU A 184 -9.01 -19.79 -20.50
CA LEU A 184 -10.07 -18.85 -20.18
C LEU A 184 -10.70 -18.28 -21.46
N PRO A 185 -12.03 -18.06 -21.45
CA PRO A 185 -12.71 -17.45 -22.57
C PRO A 185 -12.31 -15.97 -22.72
N PRO A 186 -12.33 -15.41 -23.94
CA PRO A 186 -11.89 -14.04 -24.21
C PRO A 186 -12.57 -12.97 -23.36
N GLU A 187 -13.84 -13.13 -23.03
CA GLU A 187 -14.62 -12.22 -22.20
C GLU A 187 -14.12 -12.10 -20.77
N GLU A 188 -13.52 -13.15 -20.19
CA GLU A 188 -12.96 -13.13 -18.86
C GLU A 188 -11.58 -12.46 -18.79
N ILE A 189 -10.83 -12.51 -19.90
CA ILE A 189 -9.48 -11.94 -19.98
C ILE A 189 -9.44 -10.56 -20.62
N ALA A 190 -10.55 -10.11 -21.21
CA ALA A 190 -10.66 -8.79 -21.78
C ALA A 190 -10.58 -7.70 -20.71
N PHE A 191 -9.85 -6.60 -21.02
CA PHE A 191 -9.77 -5.46 -20.11
C PHE A 191 -11.12 -4.77 -19.99
N PRO A 192 -11.75 -4.71 -18.80
CA PRO A 192 -13.01 -4.02 -18.61
C PRO A 192 -12.84 -2.52 -18.82
N ARG A 193 -13.79 -1.93 -19.54
CA ARG A 193 -13.85 -0.48 -19.79
C ARG A 193 -15.22 0.04 -19.39
N SER A 194 -15.26 0.97 -18.46
CA SER A 194 -16.52 1.62 -18.07
C SER A 194 -16.98 2.63 -19.11
N VAL A 195 -18.30 2.70 -19.27
CA VAL A 195 -18.96 3.73 -20.09
C VAL A 195 -19.93 4.47 -19.17
N SER A 196 -19.63 5.72 -18.85
CA SER A 196 -20.37 6.49 -17.83
C SER A 196 -21.69 7.09 -18.34
N ASP A 197 -21.77 7.43 -19.61
CA ASP A 197 -22.97 8.03 -20.22
C ASP A 197 -23.03 7.64 -21.68
N VAL A 198 -23.76 6.56 -21.95
CA VAL A 198 -23.92 6.01 -23.31
C VAL A 198 -24.78 6.93 -24.17
N THR A 199 -25.71 7.67 -23.57
CA THR A 199 -26.70 8.46 -24.30
C THR A 199 -26.08 9.63 -25.07
N LYS A 200 -25.01 10.23 -24.56
CA LYS A 200 -24.27 11.31 -25.24
C LYS A 200 -23.63 10.90 -26.58
N TYR A 201 -23.51 9.62 -26.83
CA TYR A 201 -22.94 9.08 -28.09
C TYR A 201 -23.97 8.55 -29.04
N LYS A 202 -25.27 8.56 -28.67
CA LYS A 202 -26.38 8.16 -29.54
C LYS A 202 -26.79 9.32 -30.47
N SER A 203 -27.33 8.96 -31.63
CA SER A 203 -28.00 9.88 -32.54
C SER A 203 -29.37 9.32 -32.91
N SER A 204 -30.32 10.16 -33.25
CA SER A 204 -31.66 9.75 -33.70
C SER A 204 -31.62 8.84 -34.91
N ASN A 205 -30.62 9.01 -35.76
CA ASN A 205 -30.55 8.34 -37.07
C ASN A 205 -29.39 7.32 -37.18
N MET A 206 -28.57 7.17 -36.14
CA MET A 206 -27.41 6.26 -36.17
C MET A 206 -27.25 5.61 -34.79
N ILE A 207 -26.75 4.38 -34.76
CA ILE A 207 -26.49 3.63 -33.52
C ILE A 207 -25.47 4.41 -32.63
N TYR A 208 -24.49 5.07 -33.25
CA TYR A 208 -23.52 5.91 -32.58
C TYR A 208 -23.00 7.04 -33.48
N MET A 209 -22.56 8.14 -32.89
CA MET A 209 -22.01 9.30 -33.58
C MET A 209 -20.57 9.09 -34.04
N LYS A 210 -20.12 9.88 -35.03
CA LYS A 210 -18.70 9.94 -35.43
C LYS A 210 -17.84 10.37 -34.23
N GLY A 211 -16.68 9.73 -34.06
CA GLY A 211 -15.77 10.03 -32.93
C GLY A 211 -16.08 9.27 -31.64
N THR A 212 -17.16 8.46 -31.60
CA THR A 212 -17.44 7.61 -30.44
C THR A 212 -16.28 6.64 -30.17
N PRO A 213 -15.78 6.54 -28.90
CA PRO A 213 -14.73 5.60 -28.54
C PRO A 213 -15.10 4.15 -28.84
N ILE A 214 -14.12 3.31 -29.21
CA ILE A 214 -14.37 1.95 -29.70
C ILE A 214 -15.14 1.07 -28.71
N HIS A 215 -14.83 1.15 -27.42
CA HIS A 215 -15.52 0.39 -26.38
C HIS A 215 -16.98 0.82 -26.19
N VAL A 216 -17.28 2.12 -26.41
CA VAL A 216 -18.65 2.64 -26.41
C VAL A 216 -19.42 2.19 -27.65
N ARG A 217 -18.76 2.15 -28.83
CA ARG A 217 -19.37 1.59 -30.05
C ARG A 217 -19.77 0.14 -29.82
N GLY A 218 -18.88 -0.67 -29.26
CA GLY A 218 -19.17 -2.06 -28.90
C GLY A 218 -20.40 -2.18 -28.01
N ALA A 219 -20.49 -1.39 -26.92
CA ALA A 219 -21.64 -1.38 -26.03
C ALA A 219 -22.94 -0.94 -26.73
N LEU A 220 -22.89 0.09 -27.58
CA LEU A 220 -24.06 0.57 -28.31
C LEU A 220 -24.53 -0.44 -29.36
N LEU A 221 -23.62 -1.09 -30.10
CA LEU A 221 -23.93 -2.14 -31.04
C LEU A 221 -24.54 -3.35 -30.33
N PHE A 222 -23.94 -3.80 -29.23
CA PHE A 222 -24.47 -4.88 -28.42
C PHE A 222 -25.91 -4.60 -27.97
N ASN A 223 -26.16 -3.43 -27.37
CA ASN A 223 -27.50 -3.03 -26.92
C ASN A 223 -28.51 -2.81 -28.06
N HIS A 224 -28.05 -2.66 -29.28
CA HIS A 224 -28.94 -2.47 -30.45
C HIS A 224 -29.38 -3.80 -31.08
N TYR A 225 -28.49 -4.82 -31.06
CA TYR A 225 -28.74 -6.10 -31.75
C TYR A 225 -29.19 -7.23 -30.81
N ILE A 226 -29.09 -7.06 -29.48
CA ILE A 226 -29.53 -7.97 -28.43
C ILE A 226 -30.62 -7.33 -27.59
#